data_5b350449eb3b04dfd99712650e05be19
#
_entry.id   5b350449eb3b04dfd99712650e05be19
#
_cell.length_a   1.000
_cell.length_b   1.000
_cell.length_c   1.000
_cell.angle_alpha   90.00
_cell.angle_beta   90.00
_cell.angle_gamma   90.00
#
_symmetry.space_group_name_H-M   'P 1'
#
loop_
_entity.id
_entity.type
_entity.pdbx_description
1 polymer ?
#
loop_
_entity_poly.entity_id
_entity_poly.type
_entity_poly.pdbx_seq_one_letter_code
_entity_poly.pdbx_strand_id
1 'polypeptide(L)'
;MIDPYRMIVINFIASFSLLFGILIYKFIYPRGKFNFLFILILISLLPLISMLRKGTYESGDLSIHVGFATSFYESLMDGNFIPRWSSQIIYGYGYPLFIFVYPLPYYMASLLHFLGFTFINSFKLILAFSFIASGIGMYLFIKEELKNRFSAFFAALIYLFAPYHLVDTHYRVSIGEALAFAILPFCFLIIRRMSNKIAFLWFFLTSSSIALLVLSHQAISLTSFPFLIAYCLYLWITKNKKKFKNLFAYIFSLVIGLLLSSFYWIPVIFESKYINLLNKGVISFIQPFQLLYSPWRWGLLFQGPSGELSFIVGYVQWFVIILSVVLFLKGKNAFKEKKLYLMSVISFFILLFLTQSISKPLWMNIPLLKGFQFSYRLLLLVAFFVSIISGIVIKNIKNKWFFIVLCFIAISTTILNWGNRKTLPQLNDAVIQYEFPSSMTKVGDSTTIWVDSNKFTSEKRFVQHIDIIRGKVNVSDLSRNSTKHKYLINVLSDNADIKENTLYFPNWIVKVDNNPYSFSFTDPDYPGVIMFKLSKGYHIVEIIFMNTFVRNFSMLLSALTFLAILIYFFVPKKLNLPKF
;
A
#
# COMPACT_ATOMS: atom_id res chain seq x y z
N MET A 1 3.92 31.35 -3.64
CA MET A 1 4.32 30.22 -2.74
C MET A 1 3.50 30.34 -1.46
N ILE A 2 2.67 29.34 -1.14
CA ILE A 2 1.94 29.38 0.14
C ILE A 2 2.93 28.92 1.21
N ASP A 3 3.24 29.84 2.12
CA ASP A 3 4.06 29.58 3.29
C ASP A 3 3.45 28.40 4.10
N PRO A 4 4.24 27.43 4.57
CA PRO A 4 3.76 26.37 5.48
C PRO A 4 2.97 26.93 6.68
N TYR A 5 3.32 28.09 7.18
CA TYR A 5 2.59 28.76 8.27
C TYR A 5 1.14 29.14 7.90
N ARG A 6 0.86 29.46 6.63
CA ARG A 6 -0.53 29.70 6.18
C ARG A 6 -1.42 28.47 6.34
N MET A 7 -0.88 27.27 6.08
CA MET A 7 -1.63 26.05 6.29
C MET A 7 -1.95 25.81 7.76
N ILE A 8 -1.04 26.15 8.66
CA ILE A 8 -1.30 26.07 10.11
C ILE A 8 -2.49 26.98 10.48
N VAL A 9 -2.48 28.24 10.02
CA VAL A 9 -3.57 29.18 10.24
C VAL A 9 -4.90 28.67 9.66
N ILE A 10 -4.88 28.17 8.42
CA ILE A 10 -6.07 27.59 7.77
C ILE A 10 -6.61 26.40 8.59
N ASN A 11 -5.74 25.50 9.04
CA ASN A 11 -6.15 24.35 9.85
C ASN A 11 -6.78 24.78 11.18
N PHE A 12 -6.23 25.80 11.86
CA PHE A 12 -6.82 26.35 13.07
C PHE A 12 -8.20 26.99 12.78
N ILE A 13 -8.29 27.86 11.77
CA ILE A 13 -9.56 28.50 11.39
C ILE A 13 -10.62 27.42 11.06
N ALA A 14 -10.30 26.45 10.23
CA ALA A 14 -11.22 25.38 9.86
C ALA A 14 -11.66 24.55 11.09
N SER A 15 -10.73 24.22 11.98
CA SER A 15 -11.03 23.47 13.20
C SER A 15 -11.92 24.24 14.15
N PHE A 16 -11.64 25.55 14.37
CA PHE A 16 -12.49 26.42 15.18
C PHE A 16 -13.88 26.63 14.54
N SER A 17 -13.94 26.81 13.21
CA SER A 17 -15.22 26.96 12.49
C SER A 17 -16.07 25.71 12.64
N LEU A 18 -15.48 24.51 12.51
CA LEU A 18 -16.21 23.26 12.73
C LEU A 18 -16.69 23.12 14.18
N LEU A 19 -15.82 23.41 15.16
CA LEU A 19 -16.19 23.37 16.58
C LEU A 19 -17.33 24.34 16.88
N PHE A 20 -17.24 25.57 16.38
CA PHE A 20 -18.25 26.61 16.55
C PHE A 20 -19.58 26.20 15.91
N GLY A 21 -19.53 25.64 14.69
CA GLY A 21 -20.72 25.07 14.04
C GLY A 21 -21.40 23.97 14.85
N ILE A 22 -20.61 23.07 15.47
CA ILE A 22 -21.13 22.01 16.36
C ILE A 22 -21.80 22.64 17.61
N LEU A 23 -21.19 23.68 18.19
CA LEU A 23 -21.74 24.37 19.36
C LEU A 23 -23.03 25.13 19.01
N ILE A 24 -23.09 25.87 17.89
CA ILE A 24 -24.28 26.52 17.39
C ILE A 24 -25.39 25.49 17.15
N TYR A 25 -25.09 24.38 16.44
CA TYR A 25 -26.06 23.32 16.24
C TYR A 25 -26.66 22.82 17.57
N LYS A 26 -25.83 22.65 18.59
CA LYS A 26 -26.26 22.17 19.90
C LYS A 26 -27.02 23.23 20.68
N PHE A 27 -26.70 24.52 20.48
CA PHE A 27 -27.43 25.64 21.05
C PHE A 27 -28.84 25.76 20.46
N ILE A 28 -28.96 25.71 19.10
CA ILE A 28 -30.24 25.82 18.40
C ILE A 28 -31.10 24.56 18.63
N TYR A 29 -30.47 23.39 18.66
CA TYR A 29 -31.13 22.10 18.85
C TYR A 29 -30.64 21.38 20.13
N PRO A 30 -31.02 21.85 21.35
CA PRO A 30 -30.49 21.27 22.61
C PRO A 30 -30.79 19.79 22.77
N ARG A 31 -31.97 19.33 22.27
CA ARG A 31 -32.39 17.92 22.29
C ARG A 31 -31.91 17.11 21.08
N GLY A 32 -31.33 17.76 20.09
CA GLY A 32 -30.80 17.13 18.88
C GLY A 32 -29.74 16.07 19.21
N LYS A 33 -29.82 14.89 18.56
CA LYS A 33 -28.82 13.82 18.71
C LYS A 33 -27.74 14.02 17.67
N PHE A 34 -26.48 13.98 18.10
CA PHE A 34 -25.35 13.99 17.18
C PHE A 34 -25.26 12.68 16.37
N ASN A 35 -25.11 12.83 15.07
CA ASN A 35 -24.65 11.74 14.22
C ASN A 35 -23.11 11.71 14.28
N PHE A 36 -22.56 10.84 15.13
CA PHE A 36 -21.11 10.74 15.32
C PHE A 36 -20.34 10.35 14.05
N LEU A 37 -20.95 9.55 13.17
CA LEU A 37 -20.33 9.20 11.89
C LEU A 37 -20.20 10.43 10.98
N PHE A 38 -21.24 11.26 10.91
CA PHE A 38 -21.19 12.49 10.13
C PHE A 38 -20.14 13.48 10.68
N ILE A 39 -20.10 13.67 12.00
CA ILE A 39 -19.09 14.53 12.65
C ILE A 39 -17.68 13.97 12.40
N LEU A 40 -17.50 12.65 12.45
CA LEU A 40 -16.20 12.02 12.15
C LEU A 40 -15.75 12.30 10.72
N ILE A 41 -16.67 12.22 9.75
CA ILE A 41 -16.39 12.55 8.35
C ILE A 41 -15.95 14.02 8.23
N LEU A 42 -16.66 14.95 8.86
CA LEU A 42 -16.29 16.38 8.84
C LEU A 42 -14.92 16.61 9.47
N ILE A 43 -14.61 15.96 10.59
CA ILE A 43 -13.30 16.05 11.24
C ILE A 43 -12.20 15.46 10.35
N SER A 44 -12.47 14.36 9.64
CA SER A 44 -11.49 13.73 8.74
C SER A 44 -11.15 14.59 7.51
N LEU A 45 -12.01 15.55 7.14
CA LEU A 45 -11.71 16.50 6.07
C LEU A 45 -10.69 17.57 6.48
N LEU A 46 -10.54 17.87 7.77
CA LEU A 46 -9.64 18.93 8.23
C LEU A 46 -8.18 18.73 7.80
N PRO A 47 -7.54 17.56 8.03
CA PRO A 47 -6.18 17.33 7.56
C PRO A 47 -6.05 17.36 6.03
N LEU A 48 -7.13 17.08 5.30
CA LEU A 48 -7.15 16.95 3.84
C LEU A 48 -7.27 18.29 3.10
N ILE A 49 -7.58 19.39 3.78
CA ILE A 49 -7.66 20.73 3.18
C ILE A 49 -6.38 21.09 2.42
N SER A 50 -5.23 20.68 2.94
CA SER A 50 -3.93 20.91 2.31
C SER A 50 -3.79 20.26 0.92
N MET A 51 -4.53 19.17 0.65
CA MET A 51 -4.49 18.46 -0.64
C MET A 51 -5.21 19.22 -1.75
N LEU A 52 -6.03 20.22 -1.41
CA LEU A 52 -6.69 21.10 -2.39
C LEU A 52 -5.72 22.09 -3.04
N ARG A 53 -4.49 22.24 -2.52
CA ARG A 53 -3.47 23.10 -3.12
C ARG A 53 -3.07 22.58 -4.50
N LYS A 54 -2.80 23.51 -5.44
CA LYS A 54 -2.38 23.18 -6.82
C LYS A 54 -1.00 22.51 -6.86
N GLY A 55 -0.79 21.59 -7.81
CA GLY A 55 0.47 20.88 -8.03
C GLY A 55 0.76 19.81 -6.99
N THR A 56 1.99 19.34 -6.95
CA THR A 56 2.48 18.41 -5.93
C THR A 56 3.02 19.15 -4.70
N TYR A 57 3.46 18.41 -3.68
CA TYR A 57 4.13 18.95 -2.49
C TYR A 57 5.31 18.05 -2.14
N GLU A 58 6.25 18.63 -1.41
CA GLU A 58 7.44 17.92 -0.94
C GLU A 58 7.04 16.73 -0.06
N SER A 59 7.40 15.53 -0.50
CA SER A 59 7.05 14.26 0.15
C SER A 59 8.08 13.18 -0.19
N GLY A 60 8.04 12.04 0.50
CA GLY A 60 8.94 10.93 0.22
C GLY A 60 8.66 10.29 -1.14
N ASP A 61 7.42 9.86 -1.40
CA ASP A 61 7.14 8.92 -2.48
C ASP A 61 6.15 9.42 -3.56
N LEU A 62 5.54 10.62 -3.42
CA LEU A 62 4.47 11.05 -4.34
C LEU A 62 4.91 11.09 -5.81
N SER A 63 6.06 11.73 -6.10
CA SER A 63 6.58 11.81 -7.48
C SER A 63 6.97 10.44 -8.03
N ILE A 64 7.50 9.55 -7.19
CA ILE A 64 7.81 8.16 -7.56
C ILE A 64 6.52 7.43 -7.96
N HIS A 65 5.46 7.55 -7.15
CA HIS A 65 4.17 6.95 -7.47
C HIS A 65 3.53 7.50 -8.73
N VAL A 66 3.68 8.80 -9.01
CA VAL A 66 3.21 9.41 -10.26
C VAL A 66 3.93 8.79 -11.47
N GLY A 67 5.26 8.67 -11.42
CA GLY A 67 6.04 8.02 -12.47
C GLY A 67 5.67 6.54 -12.67
N PHE A 68 5.46 5.79 -11.58
CA PHE A 68 4.97 4.42 -11.66
C PHE A 68 3.58 4.34 -12.31
N ALA A 69 2.66 5.23 -11.92
CA ALA A 69 1.31 5.24 -12.46
C ALA A 69 1.29 5.58 -13.96
N THR A 70 2.12 6.51 -14.42
CA THR A 70 2.26 6.83 -15.83
C THR A 70 2.68 5.60 -16.64
N SER A 71 3.75 4.92 -16.20
CA SER A 71 4.23 3.72 -16.88
C SER A 71 3.25 2.53 -16.76
N PHE A 72 2.51 2.43 -15.66
CA PHE A 72 1.45 1.44 -15.50
C PHE A 72 0.29 1.67 -16.47
N TYR A 73 -0.13 2.93 -16.60
CA TYR A 73 -1.21 3.33 -17.51
C TYR A 73 -0.82 3.12 -18.99
N GLU A 74 0.41 3.49 -19.37
CA GLU A 74 0.95 3.20 -20.70
C GLU A 74 0.84 1.70 -21.02
N SER A 75 1.28 0.84 -20.10
CA SER A 75 1.20 -0.61 -20.26
C SER A 75 -0.25 -1.11 -20.39
N LEU A 76 -1.22 -0.50 -19.68
CA LEU A 76 -2.65 -0.80 -19.86
C LEU A 76 -3.15 -0.39 -21.25
N MET A 77 -2.75 0.79 -21.73
CA MET A 77 -3.13 1.29 -23.07
C MET A 77 -2.52 0.46 -24.19
N ASP A 78 -1.36 -0.18 -23.96
CA ASP A 78 -0.75 -1.16 -24.85
C ASP A 78 -1.48 -2.52 -24.87
N GLY A 79 -2.58 -2.67 -24.09
CA GLY A 79 -3.40 -3.89 -24.01
C GLY A 79 -2.94 -4.89 -22.94
N ASN A 80 -2.00 -4.54 -22.09
CA ASN A 80 -1.55 -5.41 -21.00
C ASN A 80 -2.45 -5.20 -19.76
N PHE A 81 -3.56 -5.91 -19.64
CA PHE A 81 -4.51 -5.78 -18.51
C PHE A 81 -3.89 -6.08 -17.14
N ILE A 82 -2.81 -6.84 -17.09
CA ILE A 82 -2.01 -7.07 -15.88
C ILE A 82 -0.57 -6.62 -16.20
N PRO A 83 -0.26 -5.31 -16.07
CA PRO A 83 1.09 -4.81 -16.30
C PRO A 83 2.12 -5.56 -15.45
N ARG A 84 3.28 -5.86 -16.06
CA ARG A 84 4.40 -6.55 -15.42
C ARG A 84 5.70 -5.80 -15.59
N TRP A 85 5.85 -5.12 -16.71
CA TRP A 85 7.05 -4.44 -17.16
C TRP A 85 6.83 -2.93 -17.23
N SER A 86 7.79 -2.17 -16.73
CA SER A 86 7.87 -0.72 -16.91
C SER A 86 8.99 -0.43 -17.89
N SER A 87 8.65 0.07 -19.07
CA SER A 87 9.60 0.39 -20.13
C SER A 87 10.39 1.69 -19.87
N GLN A 88 9.90 2.57 -19.00
CA GLN A 88 10.45 3.91 -18.78
C GLN A 88 11.62 3.96 -17.80
N ILE A 89 11.68 2.98 -16.88
CA ILE A 89 12.65 2.96 -15.77
C ILE A 89 14.05 2.61 -16.27
N ILE A 90 15.06 2.97 -15.48
CA ILE A 90 16.48 2.73 -15.77
C ILE A 90 16.83 3.29 -17.15
N TYR A 91 16.62 4.62 -17.31
CA TYR A 91 16.90 5.37 -18.54
C TYR A 91 16.21 4.83 -19.81
N GLY A 92 15.12 4.04 -19.65
CA GLY A 92 14.38 3.42 -20.76
C GLY A 92 14.78 1.98 -21.06
N TYR A 93 15.75 1.40 -20.35
CA TYR A 93 16.07 -0.04 -20.47
C TYR A 93 14.97 -0.95 -19.92
N GLY A 94 14.10 -0.40 -19.06
CA GLY A 94 12.98 -1.09 -18.48
C GLY A 94 13.32 -1.98 -17.29
N TYR A 95 12.27 -2.34 -16.53
CA TYR A 95 12.37 -3.15 -15.31
C TYR A 95 11.04 -3.86 -15.02
N PRO A 96 11.04 -5.08 -14.44
CA PRO A 96 9.84 -5.84 -14.10
C PRO A 96 9.12 -5.29 -12.86
N LEU A 97 8.95 -3.98 -12.78
CA LEU A 97 8.45 -3.25 -11.62
C LEU A 97 7.12 -3.79 -11.09
N PHE A 98 6.17 -3.99 -12.01
CA PHE A 98 4.79 -4.31 -11.66
C PHE A 98 4.56 -5.79 -11.32
N ILE A 99 5.63 -6.60 -11.38
CA ILE A 99 5.64 -7.92 -10.74
C ILE A 99 5.77 -7.77 -9.22
N PHE A 100 6.54 -6.78 -8.74
CA PHE A 100 6.98 -6.65 -7.35
C PHE A 100 6.27 -5.53 -6.57
N VAL A 101 5.62 -4.61 -7.26
CA VAL A 101 4.88 -3.50 -6.65
C VAL A 101 3.38 -3.81 -6.64
N TYR A 102 2.74 -3.58 -5.50
CA TYR A 102 1.30 -3.80 -5.30
C TYR A 102 0.44 -3.01 -6.31
N PRO A 103 -0.50 -3.66 -7.03
CA PRO A 103 -1.12 -3.05 -8.21
C PRO A 103 -2.34 -2.16 -7.92
N LEU A 104 -3.03 -2.31 -6.76
CA LEU A 104 -4.31 -1.66 -6.50
C LEU A 104 -4.28 -0.13 -6.65
N PRO A 105 -3.32 0.62 -6.05
CA PRO A 105 -3.30 2.07 -6.17
C PRO A 105 -3.08 2.53 -7.62
N TYR A 106 -2.35 1.77 -8.43
CA TYR A 106 -2.10 2.11 -9.83
C TYR A 106 -3.30 1.84 -10.73
N TYR A 107 -4.06 0.77 -10.49
CA TYR A 107 -5.36 0.60 -11.15
C TYR A 107 -6.33 1.73 -10.80
N MET A 108 -6.39 2.13 -9.51
CA MET A 108 -7.23 3.26 -9.09
C MET A 108 -6.80 4.58 -9.74
N ALA A 109 -5.48 4.86 -9.74
CA ALA A 109 -4.93 6.07 -10.37
C ALA A 109 -5.16 6.08 -11.88
N SER A 110 -4.99 4.94 -12.56
CA SER A 110 -5.26 4.79 -13.99
C SER A 110 -6.74 5.01 -14.33
N LEU A 111 -7.65 4.49 -13.51
CA LEU A 111 -9.08 4.72 -13.68
C LEU A 111 -9.43 6.20 -13.53
N LEU A 112 -8.90 6.88 -12.50
CA LEU A 112 -9.13 8.31 -12.30
C LEU A 112 -8.51 9.14 -13.43
N HIS A 113 -7.33 8.74 -13.93
CA HIS A 113 -6.68 9.38 -15.07
C HIS A 113 -7.52 9.23 -16.35
N PHE A 114 -8.03 8.06 -16.61
CA PHE A 114 -8.98 7.79 -17.71
C PHE A 114 -10.24 8.67 -17.62
N LEU A 115 -10.68 9.02 -16.41
CA LEU A 115 -11.79 9.95 -16.16
C LEU A 115 -11.39 11.43 -16.26
N GLY A 116 -10.14 11.75 -16.64
CA GLY A 116 -9.66 13.11 -16.92
C GLY A 116 -8.89 13.77 -15.77
N PHE A 117 -8.59 13.08 -14.69
CA PHE A 117 -7.72 13.63 -13.63
C PHE A 117 -6.24 13.49 -13.99
N THR A 118 -5.40 14.43 -13.55
CA THR A 118 -3.94 14.25 -13.56
C THR A 118 -3.55 13.15 -12.58
N PHE A 119 -2.41 12.47 -12.77
CA PHE A 119 -1.94 11.44 -11.82
C PHE A 119 -1.70 12.01 -10.43
N ILE A 120 -1.15 13.24 -10.34
CA ILE A 120 -1.00 13.95 -9.07
C ILE A 120 -2.34 14.08 -8.35
N ASN A 121 -3.38 14.54 -9.05
CA ASN A 121 -4.72 14.70 -8.44
C ASN A 121 -5.36 13.35 -8.14
N SER A 122 -5.14 12.33 -8.96
CA SER A 122 -5.60 10.96 -8.72
C SER A 122 -5.05 10.42 -7.40
N PHE A 123 -3.76 10.60 -7.13
CA PHE A 123 -3.18 10.17 -5.86
C PHE A 123 -3.65 10.98 -4.67
N LYS A 124 -3.84 12.29 -4.81
CA LYS A 124 -4.47 13.11 -3.75
C LYS A 124 -5.88 12.64 -3.42
N LEU A 125 -6.68 12.28 -4.42
CA LEU A 125 -8.02 11.73 -4.24
C LEU A 125 -7.98 10.35 -3.56
N ILE A 126 -7.04 9.48 -3.96
CA ILE A 126 -6.85 8.16 -3.33
C ILE A 126 -6.46 8.32 -1.85
N LEU A 127 -5.52 9.22 -1.52
CA LEU A 127 -5.13 9.52 -0.14
C LEU A 127 -6.31 10.04 0.68
N ALA A 128 -7.06 11.02 0.13
CA ALA A 128 -8.21 11.60 0.80
C ALA A 128 -9.30 10.56 1.06
N PHE A 129 -9.63 9.76 0.03
CA PHE A 129 -10.57 8.65 0.16
C PHE A 129 -10.12 7.65 1.23
N SER A 130 -8.83 7.24 1.19
CA SER A 130 -8.27 6.27 2.13
C SER A 130 -8.33 6.79 3.57
N PHE A 131 -8.00 8.05 3.80
CA PHE A 131 -8.05 8.66 5.12
C PHE A 131 -9.48 8.68 5.68
N ILE A 132 -10.46 9.15 4.90
CA ILE A 132 -11.87 9.17 5.31
C ILE A 132 -12.39 7.74 5.55
N ALA A 133 -12.12 6.83 4.61
CA ALA A 133 -12.57 5.44 4.69
C ALA A 133 -11.99 4.69 5.89
N SER A 134 -10.73 4.99 6.27
CA SER A 134 -10.10 4.39 7.46
C SER A 134 -10.85 4.74 8.75
N GLY A 135 -11.24 6.01 8.91
CA GLY A 135 -12.05 6.47 10.05
C GLY A 135 -13.43 5.84 10.05
N ILE A 136 -14.10 5.80 8.90
CA ILE A 136 -15.42 5.16 8.76
C ILE A 136 -15.33 3.66 9.10
N GLY A 137 -14.34 2.96 8.54
CA GLY A 137 -14.11 1.54 8.78
C GLY A 137 -13.90 1.23 10.27
N MET A 138 -13.02 1.99 10.93
CA MET A 138 -12.74 1.84 12.36
C MET A 138 -13.98 2.17 13.22
N TYR A 139 -14.71 3.24 12.90
CA TYR A 139 -15.97 3.58 13.58
C TYR A 139 -16.99 2.43 13.48
N LEU A 140 -17.22 1.92 12.27
CA LEU A 140 -18.19 0.85 12.05
C LEU A 140 -17.76 -0.46 12.73
N PHE A 141 -16.47 -0.80 12.68
CA PHE A 141 -15.93 -1.98 13.34
C PHE A 141 -16.12 -1.93 14.86
N ILE A 142 -15.69 -0.85 15.51
CA ILE A 142 -15.80 -0.71 16.96
C ILE A 142 -17.27 -0.57 17.40
N LYS A 143 -18.11 0.13 16.60
CA LYS A 143 -19.55 0.19 16.87
C LYS A 143 -20.20 -1.19 16.84
N GLU A 144 -19.80 -2.04 15.87
CA GLU A 144 -20.31 -3.42 15.77
C GLU A 144 -19.80 -4.30 16.92
N GLU A 145 -18.54 -4.15 17.31
CA GLU A 145 -17.92 -5.00 18.33
C GLU A 145 -18.34 -4.62 19.76
N LEU A 146 -18.31 -3.32 20.09
CA LEU A 146 -18.58 -2.82 21.44
C LEU A 146 -20.02 -2.37 21.66
N LYS A 147 -20.83 -2.22 20.60
CA LYS A 147 -22.22 -1.70 20.64
C LYS A 147 -22.33 -0.35 21.37
N ASN A 148 -21.31 0.52 21.22
CA ASN A 148 -21.24 1.82 21.85
C ASN A 148 -20.71 2.87 20.85
N ARG A 149 -21.52 3.92 20.59
CA ARG A 149 -21.21 4.97 19.59
C ARG A 149 -20.11 5.93 20.05
N PHE A 150 -19.97 6.19 21.35
CA PHE A 150 -18.91 7.03 21.90
C PHE A 150 -17.56 6.35 21.78
N SER A 151 -17.50 5.07 22.16
CA SER A 151 -16.32 4.21 21.99
C SER A 151 -15.89 4.14 20.52
N ALA A 152 -16.85 3.96 19.61
CA ALA A 152 -16.59 3.89 18.18
C ALA A 152 -16.02 5.21 17.64
N PHE A 153 -16.58 6.33 18.06
CA PHE A 153 -16.13 7.65 17.65
C PHE A 153 -14.71 7.94 18.13
N PHE A 154 -14.43 7.69 19.42
CA PHE A 154 -13.09 7.92 19.97
C PHE A 154 -12.04 7.00 19.36
N ALA A 155 -12.35 5.70 19.22
CA ALA A 155 -11.44 4.76 18.55
C ALA A 155 -11.11 5.19 17.12
N ALA A 156 -12.10 5.67 16.37
CA ALA A 156 -11.89 6.18 15.02
C ALA A 156 -11.03 7.45 15.01
N LEU A 157 -11.22 8.36 15.98
CA LEU A 157 -10.35 9.54 16.13
C LEU A 157 -8.89 9.12 16.43
N ILE A 158 -8.69 8.20 17.38
CA ILE A 158 -7.33 7.72 17.72
C ILE A 158 -6.66 7.06 16.51
N TYR A 159 -7.42 6.41 15.64
CA TYR A 159 -6.93 5.80 14.40
C TYR A 159 -6.57 6.83 13.34
N LEU A 160 -7.47 7.80 13.09
CA LEU A 160 -7.25 8.88 12.12
C LEU A 160 -6.06 9.77 12.50
N PHE A 161 -6.01 10.18 13.78
CA PHE A 161 -4.98 11.08 14.29
C PHE A 161 -3.80 10.34 14.94
N ALA A 162 -3.61 9.05 14.59
CA ALA A 162 -2.36 8.37 14.91
C ALA A 162 -1.21 9.06 14.15
N PRO A 163 -0.08 9.39 14.83
CA PRO A 163 1.04 10.09 14.18
C PRO A 163 1.52 9.42 12.90
N TYR A 164 1.66 8.09 12.91
CA TYR A 164 2.10 7.34 11.75
C TYR A 164 1.12 7.44 10.56
N HIS A 165 -0.19 7.47 10.82
CA HIS A 165 -1.19 7.67 9.76
C HIS A 165 -1.05 9.04 9.07
N LEU A 166 -0.79 10.09 9.85
CA LEU A 166 -0.54 11.44 9.32
C LEU A 166 0.83 11.54 8.62
N VAL A 167 1.84 10.83 9.11
CA VAL A 167 3.15 10.71 8.45
C VAL A 167 2.99 10.06 7.07
N ASP A 168 2.26 8.96 6.96
CA ASP A 168 2.00 8.31 5.68
C ASP A 168 1.18 9.18 4.72
N THR A 169 0.22 9.95 5.26
CA THR A 169 -0.67 10.78 4.44
C THR A 169 0.02 12.04 3.92
N HIS A 170 0.88 12.70 4.74
CA HIS A 170 1.38 14.05 4.44
C HIS A 170 2.89 14.13 4.20
N TYR A 171 3.69 13.18 4.68
CA TYR A 171 5.15 13.24 4.60
C TYR A 171 5.73 12.15 3.71
N ARG A 172 5.46 10.89 4.01
CA ARG A 172 5.92 9.76 3.19
C ARG A 172 5.12 9.66 1.89
N VAL A 173 3.82 9.78 2.00
CA VAL A 173 2.88 9.54 0.89
C VAL A 173 2.99 8.11 0.37
N SER A 174 2.98 7.14 1.31
CA SER A 174 2.96 5.73 0.97
C SER A 174 1.53 5.29 0.60
N ILE A 175 1.20 5.39 -0.68
CA ILE A 175 -0.17 5.20 -1.19
C ILE A 175 -0.73 3.82 -0.83
N GLY A 176 0.10 2.78 -0.90
CA GLY A 176 -0.32 1.42 -0.56
C GLY A 176 -0.62 1.24 0.92
N GLU A 177 0.18 1.85 1.80
CA GLU A 177 -0.07 1.83 3.25
C GLU A 177 -1.33 2.63 3.59
N ALA A 178 -1.55 3.79 2.95
CA ALA A 178 -2.77 4.57 3.13
C ALA A 178 -4.04 3.78 2.76
N LEU A 179 -4.01 3.02 1.67
CA LEU A 179 -5.09 2.09 1.30
C LEU A 179 -5.25 0.96 2.33
N ALA A 180 -4.13 0.42 2.83
CA ALA A 180 -4.18 -0.63 3.86
C ALA A 180 -4.77 -0.09 5.18
N PHE A 181 -4.48 1.17 5.58
CA PHE A 181 -5.17 1.84 6.70
C PHE A 181 -6.68 1.84 6.52
N ALA A 182 -7.15 2.08 5.29
CA ALA A 182 -8.59 2.05 5.00
C ALA A 182 -9.17 0.64 5.04
N ILE A 183 -8.52 -0.33 4.37
CA ILE A 183 -9.08 -1.67 4.13
C ILE A 183 -9.06 -2.52 5.40
N LEU A 184 -8.02 -2.42 6.23
CA LEU A 184 -7.83 -3.26 7.41
C LEU A 184 -9.03 -3.25 8.38
N PRO A 185 -9.58 -2.09 8.82
CA PRO A 185 -10.75 -2.07 9.69
C PRO A 185 -11.99 -2.72 9.05
N PHE A 186 -12.15 -2.63 7.72
CA PHE A 186 -13.24 -3.32 7.02
C PHE A 186 -13.05 -4.83 7.00
N CYS A 187 -11.82 -5.35 6.89
CA CYS A 187 -11.57 -6.79 7.03
C CYS A 187 -12.11 -7.30 8.38
N PHE A 188 -11.74 -6.64 9.48
CA PHE A 188 -12.21 -7.01 10.81
C PHE A 188 -13.73 -6.84 10.97
N LEU A 189 -14.30 -5.75 10.45
CA LEU A 189 -15.75 -5.50 10.48
C LEU A 189 -16.52 -6.60 9.76
N ILE A 190 -16.09 -6.98 8.54
CA ILE A 190 -16.82 -7.94 7.72
C ILE A 190 -16.73 -9.34 8.33
N ILE A 191 -15.55 -9.75 8.83
CA ILE A 191 -15.38 -10.99 9.60
C ILE A 191 -16.29 -10.98 10.83
N ARG A 192 -16.38 -9.84 11.56
CA ARG A 192 -17.29 -9.69 12.71
C ARG A 192 -18.76 -9.87 12.32
N ARG A 193 -19.19 -9.31 11.19
CA ARG A 193 -20.55 -9.48 10.69
C ARG A 193 -20.82 -10.90 10.23
N MET A 194 -19.86 -11.54 9.58
CA MET A 194 -19.94 -12.97 9.23
C MET A 194 -20.12 -13.86 10.48
N SER A 195 -19.55 -13.47 11.63
CA SER A 195 -19.75 -14.21 12.89
C SER A 195 -21.19 -14.19 13.41
N ASN A 196 -21.97 -13.17 13.08
CA ASN A 196 -23.39 -13.10 13.47
C ASN A 196 -24.26 -14.03 12.59
N LYS A 197 -23.97 -14.09 11.29
CA LYS A 197 -24.69 -14.94 10.33
C LYS A 197 -23.73 -15.32 9.20
N ILE A 198 -23.40 -16.61 9.11
CA ILE A 198 -22.65 -17.13 7.98
C ILE A 198 -23.58 -17.11 6.77
N ALA A 199 -23.33 -16.17 5.88
CA ALA A 199 -24.05 -16.03 4.61
C ALA A 199 -23.02 -15.77 3.51
N PHE A 200 -23.33 -16.18 2.30
CA PHE A 200 -22.45 -16.03 1.14
C PHE A 200 -21.97 -14.58 0.96
N LEU A 201 -22.86 -13.60 1.13
CA LEU A 201 -22.49 -12.19 1.05
C LEU A 201 -21.31 -11.83 1.96
N TRP A 202 -21.37 -12.22 3.24
CA TRP A 202 -20.28 -11.92 4.20
C TRP A 202 -19.01 -12.71 3.88
N PHE A 203 -19.15 -13.94 3.40
CA PHE A 203 -18.05 -14.75 2.91
C PHE A 203 -17.35 -14.07 1.72
N PHE A 204 -18.12 -13.69 0.70
CA PHE A 204 -17.63 -12.98 -0.48
C PHE A 204 -16.95 -11.66 -0.11
N LEU A 205 -17.61 -10.83 0.72
CA LEU A 205 -17.04 -9.55 1.15
C LEU A 205 -15.75 -9.73 1.97
N THR A 206 -15.68 -10.79 2.82
CA THR A 206 -14.43 -11.11 3.55
C THR A 206 -13.33 -11.45 2.55
N SER A 207 -13.56 -12.39 1.65
CA SER A 207 -12.58 -12.80 0.65
C SER A 207 -12.11 -11.62 -0.22
N SER A 208 -13.05 -10.78 -0.67
CA SER A 208 -12.73 -9.58 -1.45
C SER A 208 -11.92 -8.56 -0.65
N SER A 209 -12.25 -8.32 0.62
CA SER A 209 -11.50 -7.38 1.46
C SER A 209 -10.07 -7.86 1.73
N ILE A 210 -9.88 -9.16 1.89
CA ILE A 210 -8.54 -9.76 2.04
C ILE A 210 -7.75 -9.62 0.73
N ALA A 211 -8.36 -9.92 -0.43
CA ALA A 211 -7.70 -9.72 -1.72
C ALA A 211 -7.28 -8.25 -1.92
N LEU A 212 -8.17 -7.30 -1.63
CA LEU A 212 -7.86 -5.87 -1.71
C LEU A 212 -6.72 -5.46 -0.75
N LEU A 213 -6.67 -6.04 0.46
CA LEU A 213 -5.58 -5.79 1.40
C LEU A 213 -4.23 -6.27 0.83
N VAL A 214 -4.20 -7.48 0.24
CA VAL A 214 -2.99 -8.01 -0.43
C VAL A 214 -2.55 -7.14 -1.59
N LEU A 215 -3.50 -6.70 -2.42
CA LEU A 215 -3.24 -5.86 -3.60
C LEU A 215 -2.93 -4.41 -3.24
N SER A 216 -3.23 -3.96 -2.01
CA SER A 216 -2.91 -2.60 -1.54
C SER A 216 -1.47 -2.47 -1.08
N HIS A 217 -0.96 -3.42 -0.27
CA HIS A 217 0.42 -3.38 0.24
C HIS A 217 0.87 -4.73 0.79
N GLN A 218 1.86 -5.37 0.14
CA GLN A 218 2.29 -6.73 0.48
C GLN A 218 2.80 -6.88 1.91
N ALA A 219 3.62 -5.95 2.39
CA ALA A 219 4.21 -6.05 3.72
C ALA A 219 3.14 -5.93 4.82
N ILE A 220 2.21 -4.96 4.69
CA ILE A 220 1.11 -4.78 5.67
C ILE A 220 0.16 -5.97 5.62
N SER A 221 -0.19 -6.47 4.44
CA SER A 221 -1.05 -7.66 4.35
C SER A 221 -0.41 -8.86 5.04
N LEU A 222 0.85 -9.16 4.73
CA LEU A 222 1.59 -10.29 5.33
C LEU A 222 1.60 -10.22 6.85
N THR A 223 1.92 -9.06 7.43
CA THR A 223 1.96 -8.87 8.88
C THR A 223 0.59 -8.79 9.54
N SER A 224 -0.46 -8.50 8.77
CA SER A 224 -1.85 -8.49 9.28
C SER A 224 -2.44 -9.90 9.43
N PHE A 225 -1.99 -10.88 8.64
CA PHE A 225 -2.58 -12.23 8.64
C PHE A 225 -2.58 -12.93 10.00
N PRO A 226 -1.50 -12.95 10.80
CA PRO A 226 -1.52 -13.55 12.13
C PRO A 226 -2.62 -12.96 13.02
N PHE A 227 -2.85 -11.65 12.94
CA PHE A 227 -3.86 -10.95 13.75
C PHE A 227 -5.28 -11.16 13.22
N LEU A 228 -5.47 -11.31 11.92
CA LEU A 228 -6.74 -11.72 11.32
C LEU A 228 -7.12 -13.13 11.77
N ILE A 229 -6.17 -14.07 11.77
CA ILE A 229 -6.38 -15.43 12.26
C ILE A 229 -6.69 -15.41 13.76
N ALA A 230 -5.93 -14.65 14.56
CA ALA A 230 -6.17 -14.50 15.99
C ALA A 230 -7.58 -13.93 16.27
N TYR A 231 -8.05 -12.98 15.46
CA TYR A 231 -9.40 -12.44 15.57
C TYR A 231 -10.47 -13.46 15.17
N CYS A 232 -10.26 -14.27 14.14
CA CYS A 232 -11.15 -15.39 13.79
C CYS A 232 -11.25 -16.40 14.95
N LEU A 233 -10.14 -16.75 15.58
CA LEU A 233 -10.10 -17.62 16.76
C LEU A 233 -10.83 -16.97 17.95
N TYR A 234 -10.60 -15.68 18.21
CA TYR A 234 -11.33 -14.94 19.23
C TYR A 234 -12.85 -15.03 19.03
N LEU A 235 -13.35 -14.78 17.80
CA LEU A 235 -14.78 -14.87 17.49
C LEU A 235 -15.31 -16.30 17.62
N TRP A 236 -14.55 -17.28 17.17
CA TRP A 236 -14.91 -18.68 17.30
C TRP A 236 -15.11 -19.09 18.76
N ILE A 237 -14.18 -18.68 19.64
CA ILE A 237 -14.23 -18.99 21.08
C ILE A 237 -15.33 -18.20 21.79
N THR A 238 -15.60 -16.95 21.41
CA THR A 238 -16.45 -16.04 22.19
C THR A 238 -17.87 -15.92 21.67
N LYS A 239 -18.08 -15.97 20.36
CA LYS A 239 -19.37 -15.69 19.71
C LYS A 239 -20.05 -16.95 19.15
N ASN A 240 -19.29 -17.92 18.69
CA ASN A 240 -19.81 -19.05 17.92
C ASN A 240 -19.90 -20.36 18.70
N LYS A 241 -19.79 -20.32 20.05
CA LYS A 241 -19.86 -21.52 20.90
C LYS A 241 -18.96 -22.67 20.41
N LYS A 242 -17.79 -22.34 19.84
CA LYS A 242 -16.78 -23.27 19.29
C LYS A 242 -17.29 -24.20 18.17
N LYS A 243 -18.27 -23.78 17.37
CA LYS A 243 -18.73 -24.56 16.21
C LYS A 243 -17.65 -24.54 15.12
N PHE A 244 -17.08 -25.70 14.80
CA PHE A 244 -16.00 -25.84 13.78
C PHE A 244 -16.40 -25.31 12.40
N LYS A 245 -17.65 -25.49 11.99
CA LYS A 245 -18.17 -24.92 10.74
C LYS A 245 -17.89 -23.42 10.61
N ASN A 246 -18.00 -22.66 11.70
CA ASN A 246 -17.80 -21.23 11.68
C ASN A 246 -16.30 -20.89 11.54
N LEU A 247 -15.43 -21.63 12.27
CA LEU A 247 -13.98 -21.45 12.13
C LEU A 247 -13.53 -21.77 10.69
N PHE A 248 -14.05 -22.90 10.14
CA PHE A 248 -13.76 -23.27 8.77
C PHE A 248 -14.17 -22.16 7.78
N ALA A 249 -15.39 -21.59 7.93
CA ALA A 249 -15.86 -20.51 7.07
C ALA A 249 -14.95 -19.27 7.14
N TYR A 250 -14.43 -18.91 8.33
CA TYR A 250 -13.49 -17.79 8.49
C TYR A 250 -12.19 -18.08 7.76
N ILE A 251 -11.53 -19.19 8.09
CA ILE A 251 -10.23 -19.54 7.50
C ILE A 251 -10.36 -19.71 5.98
N PHE A 252 -11.43 -20.38 5.53
CA PHE A 252 -11.66 -20.59 4.10
C PHE A 252 -11.87 -19.25 3.36
N SER A 253 -12.55 -18.27 3.97
CA SER A 253 -12.69 -16.95 3.36
C SER A 253 -11.35 -16.19 3.25
N LEU A 254 -10.44 -16.36 4.23
CA LEU A 254 -9.07 -15.81 4.11
C LEU A 254 -8.31 -16.47 2.96
N VAL A 255 -8.38 -17.80 2.84
CA VAL A 255 -7.74 -18.55 1.76
C VAL A 255 -8.27 -18.14 0.40
N ILE A 256 -9.59 -18.03 0.24
CA ILE A 256 -10.20 -17.55 -1.02
C ILE A 256 -9.73 -16.13 -1.35
N GLY A 257 -9.57 -15.25 -0.36
CA GLY A 257 -9.01 -13.91 -0.57
C GLY A 257 -7.56 -13.95 -1.09
N LEU A 258 -6.74 -14.87 -0.58
CA LEU A 258 -5.40 -15.12 -1.11
C LEU A 258 -5.44 -15.65 -2.54
N LEU A 259 -6.32 -16.61 -2.84
CA LEU A 259 -6.47 -17.16 -4.19
C LEU A 259 -6.93 -16.11 -5.20
N LEU A 260 -7.85 -15.21 -4.84
CA LEU A 260 -8.28 -14.09 -5.68
C LEU A 260 -7.13 -13.14 -6.05
N SER A 261 -6.16 -12.95 -5.18
CA SER A 261 -4.99 -12.09 -5.37
C SER A 261 -3.73 -12.84 -5.83
N SER A 262 -3.84 -14.14 -6.15
CA SER A 262 -2.70 -15.01 -6.48
C SER A 262 -1.94 -14.54 -7.72
N PHE A 263 -2.60 -13.90 -8.67
CA PHE A 263 -1.96 -13.33 -9.87
C PHE A 263 -0.86 -12.33 -9.55
N TYR A 264 -0.88 -11.74 -8.34
CA TYR A 264 0.11 -10.79 -7.86
C TYR A 264 1.15 -11.46 -6.96
N TRP A 265 0.75 -12.03 -5.81
CA TRP A 265 1.71 -12.45 -4.80
C TRP A 265 2.49 -13.72 -5.14
N ILE A 266 1.93 -14.64 -5.97
CA ILE A 266 2.66 -15.84 -6.40
C ILE A 266 3.90 -15.46 -7.24
N PRO A 267 3.79 -14.65 -8.32
CA PRO A 267 4.97 -14.17 -9.04
C PRO A 267 5.97 -13.43 -8.15
N VAL A 268 5.51 -12.59 -7.20
CA VAL A 268 6.40 -11.93 -6.24
C VAL A 268 7.30 -12.93 -5.51
N ILE A 269 6.72 -14.01 -4.98
CA ILE A 269 7.50 -15.02 -4.23
C ILE A 269 8.45 -15.79 -5.12
N PHE A 270 7.98 -16.30 -6.26
CA PHE A 270 8.77 -17.21 -7.10
C PHE A 270 9.81 -16.50 -7.99
N GLU A 271 9.56 -15.24 -8.36
CA GLU A 271 10.44 -14.47 -9.24
C GLU A 271 11.33 -13.46 -8.49
N SER A 272 11.16 -13.27 -7.20
CA SER A 272 12.01 -12.40 -6.37
C SER A 272 13.49 -12.81 -6.38
N LYS A 273 13.79 -14.06 -6.65
CA LYS A 273 15.16 -14.57 -6.82
C LYS A 273 15.93 -13.96 -7.99
N TYR A 274 15.25 -13.32 -8.93
CA TYR A 274 15.82 -12.68 -10.11
C TYR A 274 16.12 -11.18 -9.93
N ILE A 275 15.87 -10.64 -8.74
CA ILE A 275 16.15 -9.24 -8.40
C ILE A 275 17.06 -9.14 -7.18
N ASN A 276 17.90 -8.10 -7.15
CA ASN A 276 18.85 -7.86 -6.08
C ASN A 276 18.25 -7.30 -4.79
N LEU A 277 16.97 -6.92 -4.79
CA LEU A 277 16.31 -6.24 -3.67
C LEU A 277 16.38 -7.03 -2.35
N LEU A 278 16.36 -8.36 -2.42
CA LEU A 278 16.35 -9.25 -1.23
C LEU A 278 17.75 -9.56 -0.67
N ASN A 279 18.80 -9.30 -1.45
CA ASN A 279 20.17 -9.70 -1.05
C ASN A 279 20.81 -8.74 -0.05
N LYS A 280 20.27 -7.52 0.12
CA LYS A 280 20.83 -6.50 1.00
C LYS A 280 20.19 -6.38 2.39
N GLY A 281 19.27 -7.24 2.76
CA GLY A 281 18.75 -7.57 4.09
C GLY A 281 18.87 -6.57 5.25
N VAL A 282 18.98 -5.27 4.97
CA VAL A 282 19.09 -4.24 6.00
C VAL A 282 17.68 -3.75 6.34
N ILE A 283 17.12 -4.34 7.38
CA ILE A 283 15.88 -3.81 7.96
C ILE A 283 16.25 -2.63 8.85
N SER A 284 15.64 -1.48 8.58
CA SER A 284 15.74 -0.32 9.48
C SER A 284 14.84 -0.52 10.68
N PHE A 285 15.41 -0.47 11.87
CA PHE A 285 14.70 -0.59 13.15
C PHE A 285 14.54 0.78 13.81
N ILE A 286 13.46 0.92 14.60
CA ILE A 286 13.20 2.10 15.41
C ILE A 286 13.96 1.98 16.74
N GLN A 287 14.50 3.08 17.23
CA GLN A 287 15.03 3.13 18.60
C GLN A 287 13.88 3.26 19.62
N PRO A 288 13.96 2.64 20.81
CA PRO A 288 12.86 2.65 21.79
C PRO A 288 12.34 4.04 22.15
N PHE A 289 13.21 5.03 22.29
CA PHE A 289 12.81 6.41 22.63
C PHE A 289 12.00 7.08 21.52
N GLN A 290 12.23 6.72 20.24
CA GLN A 290 11.49 7.28 19.09
C GLN A 290 10.00 6.86 19.09
N LEU A 291 9.63 5.78 19.78
CA LEU A 291 8.24 5.40 19.97
C LEU A 291 7.51 6.30 20.97
N LEU A 292 8.26 6.98 21.85
CA LEU A 292 7.73 7.79 22.96
C LEU A 292 7.72 9.26 22.64
N TYR A 293 8.73 9.77 21.93
CA TYR A 293 8.98 11.20 21.78
C TYR A 293 9.47 11.57 20.38
N SER A 294 8.94 12.69 19.87
CA SER A 294 9.46 13.37 18.68
C SER A 294 10.38 14.51 19.12
N PRO A 295 11.62 14.64 18.58
CA PRO A 295 12.57 15.66 19.05
C PRO A 295 12.26 17.08 18.55
N TRP A 296 11.27 17.26 17.67
CA TRP A 296 11.02 18.54 17.02
C TRP A 296 9.82 19.28 17.65
N ARG A 297 10.00 20.58 17.87
CA ARG A 297 9.00 21.50 18.47
C ARG A 297 8.27 20.88 19.67
N TRP A 298 9.03 20.52 20.70
CA TRP A 298 8.48 19.96 21.95
C TRP A 298 7.64 18.70 21.74
N GLY A 299 8.01 17.90 20.74
CA GLY A 299 7.31 16.66 20.43
C GLY A 299 6.06 16.81 19.55
N LEU A 300 5.77 18.01 19.05
CA LEU A 300 4.54 18.28 18.28
C LEU A 300 4.71 18.17 16.76
N LEU A 301 5.96 18.13 16.23
CA LEU A 301 6.21 17.90 14.81
C LEU A 301 6.61 16.45 14.54
N PHE A 302 6.14 15.91 13.41
CA PHE A 302 6.40 14.54 12.98
C PHE A 302 7.50 14.44 11.94
N GLN A 303 8.09 15.55 11.54
CA GLN A 303 9.23 15.56 10.65
C GLN A 303 10.23 16.63 11.05
N GLY A 304 11.52 16.29 11.00
CA GLY A 304 12.64 17.18 11.23
C GLY A 304 12.97 18.05 10.01
N PRO A 305 13.87 19.01 10.19
CA PRO A 305 14.25 20.00 9.16
C PRO A 305 14.95 19.37 7.96
N SER A 306 15.66 18.25 8.12
CA SER A 306 16.34 17.52 7.06
C SER A 306 15.50 16.38 6.47
N GLY A 307 14.22 16.30 6.82
CA GLY A 307 13.29 15.30 6.31
C GLY A 307 13.16 14.04 7.17
N GLU A 308 13.82 13.96 8.32
CA GLU A 308 13.73 12.83 9.24
C GLU A 308 12.31 12.66 9.76
N LEU A 309 11.84 11.41 9.80
CA LEU A 309 10.48 11.09 10.23
C LEU A 309 10.40 10.72 11.70
N SER A 310 9.34 11.14 12.36
CA SER A 310 8.99 10.69 13.70
C SER A 310 8.23 9.37 13.64
N PHE A 311 8.58 8.45 14.53
CA PHE A 311 7.96 7.13 14.66
C PHE A 311 7.20 6.99 15.99
N ILE A 312 6.74 8.11 16.57
CA ILE A 312 5.98 8.06 17.82
C ILE A 312 4.67 7.31 17.66
N VAL A 313 4.30 6.57 18.70
CA VAL A 313 2.96 5.94 18.79
C VAL A 313 1.88 7.02 18.98
N GLY A 314 2.21 8.08 19.71
CA GLY A 314 1.34 9.21 20.01
C GLY A 314 1.11 9.38 21.52
N TYR A 315 1.01 10.63 21.97
CA TYR A 315 0.92 10.94 23.40
C TYR A 315 -0.42 10.49 24.00
N VAL A 316 -1.53 10.74 23.31
CA VAL A 316 -2.87 10.29 23.76
C VAL A 316 -2.96 8.77 23.69
N GLN A 317 -2.35 8.15 22.67
CA GLN A 317 -2.29 6.71 22.49
C GLN A 317 -1.57 6.06 23.69
N TRP A 318 -0.39 6.56 24.06
CA TRP A 318 0.33 6.08 25.26
C TRP A 318 -0.45 6.30 26.55
N PHE A 319 -1.04 7.48 26.72
CA PHE A 319 -1.89 7.76 27.89
C PHE A 319 -3.02 6.73 28.02
N VAL A 320 -3.72 6.43 26.91
CA VAL A 320 -4.82 5.46 26.90
C VAL A 320 -4.32 4.04 27.21
N ILE A 321 -3.15 3.64 26.69
CA ILE A 321 -2.56 2.33 27.00
C ILE A 321 -2.25 2.23 28.51
N ILE A 322 -1.57 3.21 29.08
CA ILE A 322 -1.25 3.24 30.52
C ILE A 322 -2.54 3.18 31.35
N LEU A 323 -3.50 4.04 31.01
CA LEU A 323 -4.80 4.07 31.69
C LEU A 323 -5.52 2.72 31.60
N SER A 324 -5.48 2.05 30.44
CA SER A 324 -6.10 0.74 30.24
C SER A 324 -5.50 -0.33 31.16
N VAL A 325 -4.17 -0.32 31.32
CA VAL A 325 -3.46 -1.25 32.22
C VAL A 325 -3.84 -0.97 33.68
N VAL A 326 -3.83 0.30 34.10
CA VAL A 326 -4.21 0.71 35.47
C VAL A 326 -5.66 0.27 35.79
N LEU A 327 -6.59 0.53 34.86
CA LEU A 327 -7.99 0.10 35.03
C LEU A 327 -8.12 -1.43 35.11
N PHE A 328 -7.38 -2.15 34.28
CA PHE A 328 -7.39 -3.61 34.27
C PHE A 328 -6.85 -4.23 35.59
N LEU A 329 -5.79 -3.63 36.15
CA LEU A 329 -5.18 -4.07 37.40
C LEU A 329 -6.05 -3.75 38.63
N LYS A 330 -6.84 -2.65 38.59
CA LYS A 330 -7.75 -2.27 39.69
C LYS A 330 -8.92 -3.24 39.92
N GLY A 331 -9.27 -4.10 38.94
CA GLY A 331 -10.33 -5.08 39.15
C GLY A 331 -10.38 -6.15 38.05
N LYS A 332 -10.50 -7.43 38.49
CA LYS A 332 -10.59 -8.58 37.55
C LYS A 332 -11.76 -8.51 36.57
N ASN A 333 -12.77 -7.67 36.80
CA ASN A 333 -13.95 -7.46 35.98
C ASN A 333 -14.01 -6.04 35.35
N ALA A 334 -12.88 -5.34 35.29
CA ALA A 334 -12.82 -3.96 34.79
C ALA A 334 -13.38 -3.82 33.37
N PHE A 335 -13.20 -4.84 32.51
CA PHE A 335 -13.69 -4.81 31.14
C PHE A 335 -14.57 -6.03 30.85
N LYS A 336 -15.81 -5.79 30.40
CA LYS A 336 -16.69 -6.86 29.89
C LYS A 336 -16.08 -7.58 28.68
N GLU A 337 -15.29 -6.87 27.88
CA GLU A 337 -14.58 -7.34 26.68
C GLU A 337 -13.16 -7.83 26.98
N LYS A 338 -12.93 -8.42 28.15
CA LYS A 338 -11.60 -8.85 28.64
C LYS A 338 -10.77 -9.61 27.60
N LYS A 339 -11.37 -10.55 26.86
CA LYS A 339 -10.64 -11.35 25.85
C LYS A 339 -10.19 -10.50 24.66
N LEU A 340 -11.04 -9.58 24.18
CA LEU A 340 -10.68 -8.64 23.13
C LEU A 340 -9.58 -7.68 23.60
N TYR A 341 -9.70 -7.17 24.82
CA TYR A 341 -8.70 -6.31 25.46
C TYR A 341 -7.33 -7.01 25.51
N LEU A 342 -7.28 -8.23 26.08
CA LEU A 342 -6.03 -8.98 26.18
C LEU A 342 -5.42 -9.28 24.81
N MET A 343 -6.23 -9.72 23.84
CA MET A 343 -5.76 -9.93 22.46
C MET A 343 -5.14 -8.64 21.90
N SER A 344 -5.80 -7.49 22.08
CA SER A 344 -5.32 -6.22 21.54
C SER A 344 -4.05 -5.73 22.24
N VAL A 345 -3.94 -5.87 23.56
CA VAL A 345 -2.74 -5.50 24.33
C VAL A 345 -1.55 -6.40 23.98
N ILE A 346 -1.77 -7.71 23.89
CA ILE A 346 -0.72 -8.65 23.47
C ILE A 346 -0.25 -8.31 22.05
N SER A 347 -1.18 -8.08 21.11
CA SER A 347 -0.85 -7.69 19.74
C SER A 347 -0.06 -6.38 19.70
N PHE A 348 -0.44 -5.38 20.49
CA PHE A 348 0.27 -4.12 20.62
C PHE A 348 1.73 -4.32 21.04
N PHE A 349 1.99 -5.08 22.09
CA PHE A 349 3.36 -5.30 22.59
C PHE A 349 4.19 -6.17 21.64
N ILE A 350 3.59 -7.19 21.00
CA ILE A 350 4.27 -7.98 19.94
C ILE A 350 4.71 -7.06 18.81
N LEU A 351 3.83 -6.18 18.34
CA LEU A 351 4.14 -5.25 17.25
C LEU A 351 5.24 -4.25 17.65
N LEU A 352 5.18 -3.69 18.86
CA LEU A 352 6.26 -2.82 19.34
C LEU A 352 7.59 -3.57 19.44
N PHE A 353 7.59 -4.79 19.96
CA PHE A 353 8.80 -5.63 20.01
C PHE A 353 9.37 -5.84 18.60
N LEU A 354 8.52 -6.13 17.61
CA LEU A 354 8.95 -6.35 16.23
C LEU A 354 9.50 -5.08 15.56
N THR A 355 9.21 -3.88 16.06
CA THR A 355 9.82 -2.64 15.54
C THR A 355 11.25 -2.43 16.02
N GLN A 356 11.71 -3.13 17.05
CA GLN A 356 12.98 -2.93 17.73
C GLN A 356 14.08 -3.84 17.20
N SER A 357 15.33 -3.38 17.27
CA SER A 357 16.50 -4.12 16.80
C SER A 357 16.71 -5.48 17.48
N ILE A 358 16.23 -5.64 18.72
CA ILE A 358 16.27 -6.93 19.44
C ILE A 358 15.49 -8.03 18.72
N SER A 359 14.51 -7.69 17.87
CA SER A 359 13.75 -8.64 17.06
C SER A 359 14.45 -9.05 15.76
N LYS A 360 15.63 -8.48 15.43
CA LYS A 360 16.39 -8.75 14.20
C LYS A 360 16.55 -10.24 13.89
N PRO A 361 16.85 -11.12 14.85
CA PRO A 361 16.96 -12.56 14.56
C PRO A 361 15.69 -13.17 13.95
N LEU A 362 14.50 -12.73 14.37
CA LEU A 362 13.24 -13.21 13.78
C LEU A 362 13.09 -12.77 12.32
N TRP A 363 13.42 -11.51 12.02
CA TRP A 363 13.36 -10.97 10.67
C TRP A 363 14.35 -11.66 9.72
N MET A 364 15.52 -12.02 10.19
CA MET A 364 16.56 -12.67 9.38
C MET A 364 16.29 -14.15 9.14
N ASN A 365 15.63 -14.84 10.08
CA ASN A 365 15.39 -16.28 9.99
C ASN A 365 14.06 -16.65 9.31
N ILE A 366 13.12 -15.71 9.18
CA ILE A 366 11.84 -15.95 8.50
C ILE A 366 11.94 -15.43 7.06
N PRO A 367 12.00 -16.31 6.03
CA PRO A 367 12.26 -15.91 4.65
C PRO A 367 11.29 -14.85 4.11
N LEU A 368 10.00 -14.95 4.48
CA LEU A 368 8.96 -14.01 4.06
C LEU A 368 9.15 -12.59 4.63
N LEU A 369 9.90 -12.44 5.71
CA LEU A 369 10.15 -11.14 6.35
C LEU A 369 11.41 -10.45 5.83
N LYS A 370 12.32 -11.15 5.13
CA LYS A 370 13.59 -10.58 4.63
C LYS A 370 13.37 -9.38 3.69
N GLY A 371 12.28 -9.33 2.93
CA GLY A 371 11.93 -8.22 2.05
C GLY A 371 11.29 -7.01 2.73
N PHE A 372 11.20 -7.00 4.05
CA PHE A 372 10.52 -5.96 4.82
C PHE A 372 11.48 -4.81 5.15
N GLN A 373 11.70 -3.89 4.23
CA GLN A 373 12.73 -2.84 4.33
C GLN A 373 12.71 -2.03 5.64
N PHE A 374 11.51 -1.79 6.23
CA PHE A 374 11.32 -0.87 7.35
C PHE A 374 10.40 -1.45 8.41
N SER A 375 10.90 -1.65 9.63
CA SER A 375 10.10 -2.17 10.75
C SER A 375 9.00 -1.19 11.20
N TYR A 376 9.16 0.11 10.97
CA TYR A 376 8.19 1.13 11.34
C TYR A 376 6.84 1.03 10.61
N ARG A 377 6.76 0.29 9.50
CA ARG A 377 5.47 -0.02 8.84
C ARG A 377 4.49 -0.73 9.76
N LEU A 378 4.98 -1.44 10.78
CA LEU A 378 4.14 -2.06 11.81
C LEU A 378 3.38 -1.05 12.67
N LEU A 379 3.76 0.23 12.66
CA LEU A 379 3.04 1.29 13.39
C LEU A 379 1.60 1.46 12.88
N LEU A 380 1.29 1.06 11.64
CA LEU A 380 -0.09 0.96 11.15
C LEU A 380 -0.92 -0.01 12.02
N LEU A 381 -0.39 -1.21 12.25
CA LEU A 381 -1.06 -2.21 13.08
C LEU A 381 -1.07 -1.81 14.56
N VAL A 382 -0.02 -1.13 15.03
CA VAL A 382 0.02 -0.54 16.38
C VAL A 382 -1.14 0.45 16.54
N ALA A 383 -1.33 1.38 15.60
CA ALA A 383 -2.43 2.34 15.60
C ALA A 383 -3.80 1.64 15.61
N PHE A 384 -3.95 0.55 14.86
CA PHE A 384 -5.17 -0.24 14.82
C PHE A 384 -5.52 -0.84 16.19
N PHE A 385 -4.56 -1.52 16.86
CA PHE A 385 -4.82 -2.15 18.16
C PHE A 385 -4.98 -1.13 19.29
N VAL A 386 -4.22 -0.03 19.28
CA VAL A 386 -4.42 1.07 20.24
C VAL A 386 -5.83 1.63 20.12
N SER A 387 -6.35 1.74 18.90
CA SER A 387 -7.72 2.22 18.66
C SER A 387 -8.79 1.29 19.24
N ILE A 388 -8.59 -0.02 19.16
CA ILE A 388 -9.49 -1.00 19.83
C ILE A 388 -9.44 -0.81 21.34
N ILE A 389 -8.23 -0.74 21.91
CA ILE A 389 -8.03 -0.54 23.35
C ILE A 389 -8.70 0.76 23.82
N SER A 390 -8.52 1.86 23.06
CA SER A 390 -9.13 3.14 23.39
C SER A 390 -10.64 3.11 23.39
N GLY A 391 -11.26 2.39 22.44
CA GLY A 391 -12.70 2.14 22.43
C GLY A 391 -13.19 1.38 23.67
N ILE A 392 -12.43 0.37 24.11
CA ILE A 392 -12.74 -0.40 25.33
C ILE A 392 -12.63 0.49 26.58
N VAL A 393 -11.57 1.29 26.68
CA VAL A 393 -11.37 2.24 27.80
C VAL A 393 -12.55 3.20 27.91
N ILE A 394 -12.90 3.88 26.82
CA ILE A 394 -14.01 4.86 26.80
C ILE A 394 -15.36 4.21 27.14
N LYS A 395 -15.59 2.96 26.74
CA LYS A 395 -16.83 2.24 27.10
C LYS A 395 -17.01 2.11 28.62
N ASN A 396 -15.90 2.01 29.34
CA ASN A 396 -15.90 1.77 30.79
C ASN A 396 -15.75 3.06 31.62
N ILE A 397 -15.53 4.22 30.96
CA ILE A 397 -15.47 5.53 31.62
C ILE A 397 -16.80 6.24 31.45
N LYS A 398 -17.45 6.60 32.57
CA LYS A 398 -18.76 7.27 32.56
C LYS A 398 -18.67 8.78 32.35
N ASN A 399 -17.50 9.40 32.60
CA ASN A 399 -17.31 10.85 32.55
C ASN A 399 -17.27 11.35 31.10
N LYS A 400 -18.30 12.12 30.69
CA LYS A 400 -18.41 12.70 29.34
C LYS A 400 -17.39 13.81 29.11
N TRP A 401 -17.02 14.56 30.12
CA TRP A 401 -16.02 15.62 30.00
C TRP A 401 -14.64 15.05 29.70
N PHE A 402 -14.28 13.96 30.38
CA PHE A 402 -13.03 13.26 30.13
C PHE A 402 -12.95 12.79 28.67
N PHE A 403 -14.05 12.24 28.13
CA PHE A 403 -14.14 11.85 26.71
C PHE A 403 -13.91 13.06 25.78
N ILE A 404 -14.56 14.20 26.03
CA ILE A 404 -14.43 15.41 25.19
C ILE A 404 -13.01 15.93 25.23
N VAL A 405 -12.40 16.03 26.43
CA VAL A 405 -11.02 16.50 26.60
C VAL A 405 -10.04 15.61 25.84
N LEU A 406 -10.17 14.29 25.93
CA LEU A 406 -9.30 13.37 25.18
C LEU A 406 -9.46 13.51 23.66
N CYS A 407 -10.69 13.68 23.17
CA CYS A 407 -10.93 13.96 21.75
C CYS A 407 -10.22 15.24 21.30
N PHE A 408 -10.34 16.30 22.09
CA PHE A 408 -9.72 17.60 21.80
C PHE A 408 -8.19 17.48 21.79
N ILE A 409 -7.58 16.83 22.79
CA ILE A 409 -6.13 16.65 22.87
C ILE A 409 -5.63 15.80 21.70
N ALA A 410 -6.34 14.71 21.35
CA ALA A 410 -5.96 13.83 20.23
C ALA A 410 -5.87 14.58 18.90
N ILE A 411 -6.77 15.51 18.64
CA ILE A 411 -6.79 16.34 17.43
C ILE A 411 -5.71 17.43 17.52
N SER A 412 -5.69 18.20 18.61
CA SER A 412 -4.85 19.39 18.76
C SER A 412 -3.36 19.10 18.75
N THR A 413 -2.93 17.98 19.33
CA THR A 413 -1.51 17.55 19.32
C THR A 413 -0.96 17.22 17.93
N THR A 414 -1.84 17.07 16.94
CA THR A 414 -1.44 16.71 15.57
C THR A 414 -1.62 17.83 14.56
N ILE A 415 -2.29 18.94 14.92
CA ILE A 415 -2.72 19.98 13.97
C ILE A 415 -1.57 20.61 13.18
N LEU A 416 -0.37 20.69 13.77
CA LEU A 416 0.81 21.23 13.12
C LEU A 416 1.31 20.35 11.96
N ASN A 417 0.81 19.12 11.85
CA ASN A 417 1.27 18.13 10.88
C ASN A 417 0.32 17.97 9.67
N TRP A 418 -0.76 18.75 9.59
CA TRP A 418 -1.75 18.62 8.54
C TRP A 418 -1.33 19.41 7.29
N GLY A 419 -0.47 18.78 6.48
CA GLY A 419 -0.10 19.30 5.17
C GLY A 419 0.67 20.62 5.18
N ASN A 420 1.55 20.83 6.16
CA ASN A 420 2.43 22.00 6.26
C ASN A 420 3.67 21.91 5.35
N ARG A 421 3.67 21.01 4.35
CA ARG A 421 4.78 20.82 3.43
C ARG A 421 4.76 21.88 2.32
N LYS A 422 5.99 22.21 1.83
CA LYS A 422 6.18 23.13 0.70
C LYS A 422 5.50 22.57 -0.55
N THR A 423 4.74 23.40 -1.23
CA THR A 423 4.20 23.05 -2.54
C THR A 423 5.24 23.23 -3.64
N LEU A 424 5.20 22.33 -4.61
CA LEU A 424 6.07 22.30 -5.78
C LEU A 424 5.20 22.42 -7.04
N PRO A 425 4.64 23.63 -7.33
CA PRO A 425 3.68 23.82 -8.40
C PRO A 425 4.29 23.64 -9.80
N GLN A 426 5.61 23.74 -9.92
CA GLN A 426 6.37 23.47 -11.15
C GLN A 426 6.42 21.99 -11.52
N LEU A 427 6.28 21.08 -10.54
CA LEU A 427 6.24 19.64 -10.80
C LEU A 427 4.81 19.24 -11.18
N ASN A 428 4.60 18.99 -12.45
CA ASN A 428 3.38 18.42 -13.01
C ASN A 428 3.67 17.00 -13.54
N ASP A 429 2.64 16.29 -13.99
CA ASP A 429 2.77 14.91 -14.48
C ASP A 429 3.80 14.81 -15.61
N ALA A 430 3.82 15.75 -16.55
CA ALA A 430 4.75 15.74 -17.69
C ALA A 430 6.22 15.93 -17.25
N VAL A 431 6.49 16.83 -16.31
CA VAL A 431 7.84 17.04 -15.76
C VAL A 431 8.30 15.80 -15.01
N ILE A 432 7.42 15.22 -14.17
CA ILE A 432 7.73 14.00 -13.42
C ILE A 432 8.01 12.85 -14.39
N GLN A 433 7.20 12.68 -15.41
CA GLN A 433 7.39 11.64 -16.44
C GLN A 433 8.72 11.80 -17.18
N TYR A 434 9.11 13.03 -17.48
CA TYR A 434 10.39 13.32 -18.16
C TYR A 434 11.60 13.03 -17.25
N GLU A 435 11.55 13.43 -15.98
CA GLU A 435 12.64 13.27 -15.02
C GLU A 435 12.69 11.85 -14.40
N PHE A 436 11.58 11.13 -14.40
CA PHE A 436 11.42 9.86 -13.73
C PHE A 436 12.42 8.77 -14.15
N PRO A 437 12.71 8.58 -15.45
CA PRO A 437 13.68 7.56 -15.87
C PRO A 437 15.06 7.72 -15.24
N SER A 438 15.49 8.96 -14.97
CA SER A 438 16.78 9.24 -14.36
C SER A 438 16.77 9.14 -12.83
N SER A 439 15.64 9.40 -12.19
CA SER A 439 15.53 9.39 -10.72
C SER A 439 15.61 7.99 -10.13
N MET A 440 15.18 6.96 -10.87
CA MET A 440 15.17 5.56 -10.40
C MET A 440 16.50 4.83 -10.58
N THR A 441 17.45 5.40 -11.31
CA THR A 441 18.78 4.79 -11.50
C THR A 441 19.66 4.86 -10.25
N LYS A 442 19.41 5.82 -9.36
CA LYS A 442 20.07 5.88 -8.04
C LYS A 442 19.64 4.77 -7.10
N VAL A 443 18.63 3.98 -7.48
CA VAL A 443 18.22 2.76 -6.78
C VAL A 443 19.11 1.61 -7.25
N GLY A 444 20.42 1.73 -7.07
CA GLY A 444 21.43 0.69 -7.35
C GLY A 444 21.19 -0.65 -6.64
N ASP A 445 20.11 -0.74 -5.88
CA ASP A 445 19.68 -1.89 -5.10
C ASP A 445 18.48 -2.64 -5.72
N SER A 446 17.84 -2.09 -6.77
CA SER A 446 16.64 -2.66 -7.40
C SER A 446 16.89 -3.01 -8.87
N THR A 447 17.99 -3.72 -9.15
CA THR A 447 18.30 -4.23 -10.48
C THR A 447 18.06 -5.73 -10.57
N THR A 448 18.02 -6.27 -11.79
CA THR A 448 18.03 -7.72 -11.98
C THR A 448 19.41 -8.26 -11.65
N ILE A 449 19.49 -9.55 -11.25
CA ILE A 449 20.75 -10.19 -10.83
C ILE A 449 21.83 -10.24 -11.92
N TRP A 450 21.46 -10.01 -13.17
CA TRP A 450 22.38 -10.02 -14.33
C TRP A 450 23.02 -8.65 -14.60
N VAL A 451 22.53 -7.58 -13.97
CA VAL A 451 23.03 -6.21 -14.15
C VAL A 451 24.18 -5.96 -13.18
N ASP A 452 25.34 -5.58 -13.69
CA ASP A 452 26.42 -5.01 -12.89
C ASP A 452 26.24 -3.49 -12.80
N SER A 453 25.83 -3.01 -11.64
CA SER A 453 25.61 -1.58 -11.39
C SER A 453 26.87 -0.72 -11.61
N ASN A 454 28.08 -1.29 -11.48
CA ASN A 454 29.35 -0.58 -11.68
C ASN A 454 29.66 -0.37 -13.17
N LYS A 455 29.16 -1.25 -14.03
CA LYS A 455 29.32 -1.15 -15.51
C LYS A 455 28.15 -0.42 -16.16
N PHE A 456 27.04 -0.26 -15.47
CA PHE A 456 25.84 0.38 -15.97
C PHE A 456 25.92 1.89 -15.70
N THR A 457 26.73 2.62 -16.51
CA THR A 457 27.05 4.05 -16.31
C THR A 457 26.19 4.98 -17.17
N SER A 458 25.09 4.50 -17.75
CA SER A 458 24.24 5.35 -18.57
C SER A 458 23.57 6.42 -17.69
N GLU A 459 24.11 7.63 -17.71
CA GLU A 459 23.54 8.80 -17.03
C GLU A 459 22.49 9.51 -17.86
N LYS A 460 22.25 9.05 -19.09
CA LYS A 460 21.32 9.67 -20.04
C LYS A 460 20.42 8.63 -20.69
N ARG A 461 19.20 9.05 -20.96
CA ARG A 461 18.27 8.26 -21.77
C ARG A 461 18.88 8.08 -23.17
N PHE A 462 18.93 6.85 -23.68
CA PHE A 462 19.46 6.57 -25.01
C PHE A 462 18.54 7.17 -26.09
N VAL A 463 19.15 7.57 -27.18
CA VAL A 463 18.45 8.17 -28.34
C VAL A 463 17.90 7.07 -29.25
N GLN A 464 18.62 5.96 -29.35
CA GLN A 464 18.25 4.80 -30.18
C GLN A 464 18.06 3.55 -29.34
N HIS A 465 17.09 2.73 -29.73
CA HIS A 465 16.79 1.47 -29.01
C HIS A 465 17.72 0.33 -29.41
N ILE A 466 18.35 0.42 -30.57
CA ILE A 466 19.33 -0.54 -31.10
C ILE A 466 20.67 0.15 -31.21
N ASP A 467 21.69 -0.43 -30.62
CA ASP A 467 23.09 -0.08 -30.81
C ASP A 467 23.79 -1.16 -31.62
N ILE A 468 24.60 -0.75 -32.58
CA ILE A 468 25.39 -1.64 -33.43
C ILE A 468 26.79 -1.72 -32.79
N ILE A 469 27.10 -2.88 -32.20
CA ILE A 469 28.41 -3.10 -31.55
C ILE A 469 29.46 -3.46 -32.60
N ARG A 470 29.07 -4.24 -33.62
CA ARG A 470 29.94 -4.67 -34.69
C ARG A 470 29.15 -4.82 -36.00
N GLY A 471 29.78 -4.45 -37.10
CA GLY A 471 29.20 -4.59 -38.43
C GLY A 471 28.62 -3.29 -38.97
N LYS A 472 28.02 -3.34 -40.16
CA LYS A 472 27.29 -2.23 -40.82
C LYS A 472 25.83 -2.62 -40.95
N VAL A 473 24.94 -1.82 -40.38
CA VAL A 473 23.51 -2.15 -40.29
C VAL A 473 22.67 -0.90 -40.44
N ASN A 474 21.58 -1.00 -41.20
CA ASN A 474 20.51 -0.02 -41.19
C ASN A 474 19.33 -0.56 -40.39
N VAL A 475 18.87 0.24 -39.43
CA VAL A 475 17.76 -0.13 -38.53
C VAL A 475 16.59 0.80 -38.73
N SER A 476 15.38 0.25 -38.82
CA SER A 476 14.12 0.99 -38.84
C SER A 476 13.19 0.41 -37.78
N ASP A 477 12.70 1.24 -36.86
CA ASP A 477 11.70 0.88 -35.88
C ASP A 477 10.35 0.73 -36.60
N LEU A 478 9.75 -0.47 -36.54
CA LEU A 478 8.42 -0.73 -37.13
C LEU A 478 7.31 -0.45 -36.11
N SER A 479 7.49 -0.93 -34.90
CA SER A 479 6.58 -0.65 -33.78
C SER A 479 7.26 -0.94 -32.45
N ARG A 480 6.94 -0.16 -31.42
CA ARG A 480 7.41 -0.39 -30.07
C ARG A 480 6.32 -0.05 -29.05
N ASN A 481 6.07 -0.97 -28.14
CA ASN A 481 5.26 -0.72 -26.96
C ASN A 481 5.98 -1.28 -25.69
N SER A 482 5.32 -1.24 -24.54
CA SER A 482 5.96 -1.63 -23.26
C SER A 482 6.48 -3.08 -23.22
N THR A 483 5.92 -4.00 -24.03
CA THR A 483 6.22 -5.43 -23.97
C THR A 483 6.56 -6.07 -25.33
N LYS A 484 6.47 -5.30 -26.42
CA LYS A 484 6.79 -5.80 -27.76
C LYS A 484 7.52 -4.73 -28.56
N HIS A 485 8.69 -5.09 -29.09
CA HIS A 485 9.52 -4.27 -29.95
C HIS A 485 9.69 -4.99 -31.29
N LYS A 486 9.50 -4.25 -32.39
CA LYS A 486 9.62 -4.79 -33.75
C LYS A 486 10.47 -3.87 -34.62
N TYR A 487 11.48 -4.45 -35.26
CA TYR A 487 12.46 -3.78 -36.06
C TYR A 487 12.58 -4.42 -37.44
N LEU A 488 12.85 -3.59 -38.44
CA LEU A 488 13.40 -4.01 -39.74
C LEU A 488 14.90 -3.70 -39.71
N ILE A 489 15.72 -4.73 -39.81
CA ILE A 489 17.18 -4.64 -39.74
C ILE A 489 17.79 -5.16 -41.04
N ASN A 490 18.51 -4.28 -41.75
CA ASN A 490 19.26 -4.64 -42.96
C ASN A 490 20.75 -4.71 -42.60
N VAL A 491 21.32 -5.91 -42.53
CA VAL A 491 22.74 -6.15 -42.29
C VAL A 491 23.51 -6.12 -43.59
N LEU A 492 24.42 -5.15 -43.70
CA LEU A 492 25.22 -4.91 -44.91
C LEU A 492 26.57 -5.65 -44.88
N SER A 493 27.11 -5.93 -43.68
CA SER A 493 28.31 -6.73 -43.46
C SER A 493 27.97 -8.21 -43.39
N ASP A 494 28.95 -9.12 -43.44
CA ASP A 494 28.68 -10.55 -43.36
C ASP A 494 27.99 -10.97 -42.04
N ASN A 495 28.34 -10.31 -40.95
CA ASN A 495 27.71 -10.47 -39.66
C ASN A 495 27.62 -9.13 -38.91
N ALA A 496 26.67 -9.00 -38.00
CA ALA A 496 26.54 -7.87 -37.10
C ALA A 496 26.22 -8.32 -35.70
N ASP A 497 26.86 -7.69 -34.71
CA ASP A 497 26.56 -7.85 -33.29
C ASP A 497 25.67 -6.65 -32.87
N ILE A 498 24.49 -6.95 -32.37
CA ILE A 498 23.44 -5.98 -32.10
C ILE A 498 23.08 -6.02 -30.61
N LYS A 499 23.03 -4.84 -30.00
CA LYS A 499 22.54 -4.63 -28.63
C LYS A 499 21.17 -3.94 -28.70
N GLU A 500 20.15 -4.55 -28.12
CA GLU A 500 18.87 -3.92 -27.92
C GLU A 500 18.78 -3.41 -26.48
N ASN A 501 18.50 -2.11 -26.34
CA ASN A 501 18.53 -1.38 -25.06
C ASN A 501 17.34 -1.75 -24.17
N THR A 502 17.25 -3.04 -23.78
CA THR A 502 16.27 -3.60 -22.85
C THR A 502 16.97 -4.52 -21.88
N LEU A 503 16.72 -4.36 -20.59
CA LEU A 503 17.22 -5.26 -19.57
C LEU A 503 16.54 -6.62 -19.66
N TYR A 504 17.37 -7.66 -19.54
CA TYR A 504 16.85 -9.03 -19.50
C TYR A 504 16.13 -9.31 -18.19
N PHE A 505 15.00 -9.98 -18.34
CA PHE A 505 14.27 -10.66 -17.29
C PHE A 505 13.63 -11.92 -17.86
N PRO A 506 13.39 -13.00 -17.09
CA PRO A 506 12.84 -14.25 -17.62
C PRO A 506 11.60 -14.05 -18.48
N ASN A 507 11.61 -14.71 -19.64
CA ASN A 507 10.63 -14.69 -20.71
C ASN A 507 10.61 -13.46 -21.63
N TRP A 508 11.68 -12.66 -21.67
CA TRP A 508 12.01 -11.96 -22.90
C TRP A 508 12.45 -12.98 -23.95
N ILE A 509 11.88 -12.95 -25.13
CA ILE A 509 12.21 -13.79 -26.27
C ILE A 509 12.55 -12.92 -27.48
N VAL A 510 13.51 -13.39 -28.28
CA VAL A 510 13.87 -12.79 -29.56
C VAL A 510 13.39 -13.73 -30.68
N LYS A 511 12.74 -13.15 -31.70
CA LYS A 511 12.39 -13.83 -32.95
C LYS A 511 13.01 -13.09 -34.11
N VAL A 512 13.57 -13.83 -35.04
CA VAL A 512 14.08 -13.32 -36.31
C VAL A 512 13.31 -14.02 -37.42
N ASP A 513 12.69 -13.26 -38.31
CA ASP A 513 11.88 -13.76 -39.40
C ASP A 513 10.83 -14.78 -38.93
N ASN A 514 10.09 -14.45 -37.84
CA ASN A 514 9.10 -15.24 -37.13
C ASN A 514 9.61 -16.49 -36.40
N ASN A 515 10.89 -16.83 -36.48
CA ASN A 515 11.46 -18.01 -35.81
C ASN A 515 12.13 -17.60 -34.48
N PRO A 516 12.03 -18.45 -33.42
CA PRO A 516 12.78 -18.23 -32.19
C PRO A 516 14.27 -18.11 -32.49
N TYR A 517 14.91 -17.13 -31.87
CA TYR A 517 16.31 -16.82 -32.12
C TYR A 517 17.12 -16.75 -30.84
N SER A 518 18.35 -17.25 -30.88
CA SER A 518 19.25 -17.25 -29.71
C SER A 518 19.78 -15.83 -29.46
N PHE A 519 19.84 -15.44 -28.20
CA PHE A 519 20.38 -14.17 -27.76
C PHE A 519 21.17 -14.35 -26.46
N SER A 520 22.06 -13.42 -26.16
CA SER A 520 22.82 -13.33 -24.92
C SER A 520 22.34 -12.15 -24.07
N PHE A 521 22.52 -12.27 -22.77
CA PHE A 521 22.34 -11.20 -21.77
C PHE A 521 23.46 -11.22 -20.72
N THR A 522 24.53 -12.00 -21.00
CA THR A 522 25.69 -12.18 -20.11
C THR A 522 26.97 -11.65 -20.73
N ASP A 523 26.85 -10.72 -21.68
CA ASP A 523 28.00 -10.08 -22.30
C ASP A 523 28.83 -9.35 -21.22
N PRO A 524 30.17 -9.50 -21.21
CA PRO A 524 31.01 -8.87 -20.19
C PRO A 524 30.98 -7.34 -20.20
N ASP A 525 30.77 -6.72 -21.35
CA ASP A 525 30.72 -5.27 -21.49
C ASP A 525 29.31 -4.69 -21.26
N TYR A 526 28.28 -5.49 -21.54
CA TYR A 526 26.87 -5.10 -21.42
C TYR A 526 26.05 -6.09 -20.59
N PRO A 527 26.44 -6.37 -19.32
CA PRO A 527 25.80 -7.40 -18.50
C PRO A 527 24.33 -7.05 -18.22
N GLY A 528 23.45 -8.00 -18.47
CA GLY A 528 22.02 -7.87 -18.27
C GLY A 528 21.25 -7.25 -19.43
N VAL A 529 21.90 -6.87 -20.54
CA VAL A 529 21.25 -6.29 -21.71
C VAL A 529 21.07 -7.34 -22.82
N ILE A 530 19.98 -7.28 -23.58
CA ILE A 530 19.68 -8.22 -24.67
C ILE A 530 20.62 -7.97 -25.84
N MET A 531 21.36 -9.02 -26.25
CA MET A 531 22.28 -8.99 -27.39
C MET A 531 22.07 -10.19 -28.31
N PHE A 532 22.16 -9.97 -29.61
CA PHE A 532 22.04 -11.02 -30.62
C PHE A 532 22.89 -10.69 -31.85
N LYS A 533 23.17 -11.72 -32.65
CA LYS A 533 23.98 -11.63 -33.87
C LYS A 533 23.09 -11.89 -35.08
N LEU A 534 23.25 -11.10 -36.14
CA LEU A 534 22.54 -11.33 -37.41
C LEU A 534 23.55 -11.51 -38.54
N SER A 535 23.21 -12.40 -39.47
CA SER A 535 23.92 -12.55 -40.76
C SER A 535 23.51 -11.46 -41.74
N LYS A 536 24.24 -11.35 -42.82
CA LYS A 536 23.95 -10.42 -43.95
C LYS A 536 22.53 -10.63 -44.50
N GLY A 537 21.78 -9.55 -44.69
CA GLY A 537 20.44 -9.58 -45.25
C GLY A 537 19.43 -8.72 -44.53
N TYR A 538 18.18 -8.79 -44.97
CA TYR A 538 17.03 -8.15 -44.35
C TYR A 538 16.40 -9.10 -43.33
N HIS A 539 16.17 -8.59 -42.14
CA HIS A 539 15.58 -9.37 -41.05
C HIS A 539 14.47 -8.59 -40.36
N ILE A 540 13.36 -9.24 -40.08
CA ILE A 540 12.33 -8.72 -39.16
C ILE A 540 12.62 -9.30 -37.79
N VAL A 541 13.02 -8.43 -36.87
CA VAL A 541 13.33 -8.81 -35.48
C VAL A 541 12.18 -8.40 -34.56
N GLU A 542 11.65 -9.36 -33.83
CA GLU A 542 10.65 -9.11 -32.79
C GLU A 542 11.22 -9.52 -31.42
N ILE A 543 11.11 -8.63 -30.43
CA ILE A 543 11.54 -8.85 -29.05
C ILE A 543 10.31 -8.70 -28.16
N ILE A 544 9.92 -9.78 -27.46
CA ILE A 544 8.61 -9.88 -26.82
C ILE A 544 8.77 -10.34 -25.37
N PHE A 545 8.15 -9.59 -24.45
CA PHE A 545 8.04 -10.01 -23.04
C PHE A 545 6.79 -10.86 -22.83
N MET A 546 6.98 -12.16 -22.59
CA MET A 546 5.90 -13.10 -22.38
C MET A 546 5.73 -13.47 -20.91
N ASN A 547 4.57 -14.00 -20.56
CA ASN A 547 4.36 -14.53 -19.23
C ASN A 547 5.10 -15.87 -19.05
N THR A 548 5.72 -16.04 -17.87
CA THR A 548 6.26 -17.34 -17.43
C THR A 548 5.13 -18.30 -17.07
N PHE A 549 5.45 -19.59 -16.92
CA PHE A 549 4.49 -20.57 -16.41
C PHE A 549 3.88 -20.13 -15.07
N VAL A 550 4.70 -19.60 -14.15
CA VAL A 550 4.25 -19.12 -12.84
C VAL A 550 3.21 -18.00 -12.97
N ARG A 551 3.45 -17.04 -13.86
CA ARG A 551 2.53 -15.91 -14.11
C ARG A 551 1.20 -16.41 -14.69
N ASN A 552 1.25 -17.28 -15.71
CA ASN A 552 0.04 -17.84 -16.32
C ASN A 552 -0.75 -18.69 -15.32
N PHE A 553 -0.08 -19.57 -14.57
CA PHE A 553 -0.73 -20.40 -13.55
C PHE A 553 -1.41 -19.54 -12.48
N SER A 554 -0.72 -18.52 -11.96
CA SER A 554 -1.27 -17.64 -10.94
C SER A 554 -2.46 -16.81 -11.43
N MET A 555 -2.43 -16.35 -12.69
CA MET A 555 -3.56 -15.66 -13.33
C MET A 555 -4.76 -16.59 -13.49
N LEU A 556 -4.54 -17.82 -13.97
CA LEU A 556 -5.59 -18.83 -14.12
C LEU A 556 -6.23 -19.14 -12.77
N LEU A 557 -5.42 -19.30 -11.71
CA LEU A 557 -5.90 -19.59 -10.35
C LEU A 557 -6.81 -18.46 -9.82
N SER A 558 -6.40 -17.19 -10.00
CA SER A 558 -7.24 -16.04 -9.63
C SER A 558 -8.53 -16.00 -10.44
N ALA A 559 -8.46 -16.22 -11.75
CA ALA A 559 -9.61 -16.18 -12.63
C ALA A 559 -10.62 -17.30 -12.31
N LEU A 560 -10.14 -18.54 -12.12
CA LEU A 560 -10.99 -19.66 -11.72
C LEU A 560 -11.65 -19.44 -10.36
N THR A 561 -10.91 -18.86 -9.39
CA THR A 561 -11.47 -18.53 -8.08
C THR A 561 -12.57 -17.47 -8.21
N PHE A 562 -12.34 -16.43 -9.00
CA PHE A 562 -13.33 -15.40 -9.26
C PHE A 562 -14.58 -15.96 -9.96
N LEU A 563 -14.40 -16.78 -11.01
CA LEU A 563 -15.48 -17.44 -11.72
C LEU A 563 -16.28 -18.38 -10.80
N ALA A 564 -15.63 -19.16 -9.96
CA ALA A 564 -16.30 -20.04 -9.00
C ALA A 564 -17.21 -19.24 -8.05
N ILE A 565 -16.75 -18.08 -7.58
CA ILE A 565 -17.55 -17.17 -6.75
C ILE A 565 -18.74 -16.61 -7.55
N LEU A 566 -18.55 -16.18 -8.79
CA LEU A 566 -19.62 -15.66 -9.64
C LEU A 566 -20.67 -16.75 -9.94
N ILE A 567 -20.23 -17.95 -10.32
CA ILE A 567 -21.14 -19.09 -10.56
C ILE A 567 -21.98 -19.36 -9.32
N TYR A 568 -21.36 -19.43 -8.13
CA TYR A 568 -22.09 -19.64 -6.88
C TYR A 568 -23.10 -18.52 -6.58
N PHE A 569 -22.81 -17.27 -6.99
CA PHE A 569 -23.69 -16.12 -6.81
C PHE A 569 -24.93 -16.19 -7.73
N PHE A 570 -24.74 -16.58 -8.99
CA PHE A 570 -25.79 -16.54 -10.02
C PHE A 570 -26.56 -17.85 -10.16
N VAL A 571 -26.01 -18.99 -9.70
CA VAL A 571 -26.75 -20.27 -9.77
C VAL A 571 -27.96 -20.21 -8.84
N PRO A 572 -29.20 -20.40 -9.37
CA PRO A 572 -30.38 -20.37 -8.53
C PRO A 572 -30.30 -21.45 -7.44
N LYS A 573 -30.70 -21.11 -6.21
CA LYS A 573 -30.70 -21.99 -5.02
C LYS A 573 -31.55 -23.28 -5.15
N LYS A 574 -32.06 -23.60 -6.34
CA LYS A 574 -32.81 -24.83 -6.64
C LYS A 574 -31.95 -26.08 -6.76
N LEU A 575 -30.66 -25.94 -7.04
CA LEU A 575 -29.72 -27.07 -6.92
C LEU A 575 -29.36 -27.17 -5.44
N ASN A 576 -29.75 -28.26 -4.77
CA ASN A 576 -29.40 -28.63 -3.40
C ASN A 576 -27.87 -28.78 -3.25
N LEU A 577 -27.13 -27.73 -3.49
CA LEU A 577 -25.73 -27.67 -3.10
C LEU A 577 -25.67 -27.62 -1.56
N PRO A 578 -24.75 -28.33 -0.93
CA PRO A 578 -24.67 -28.39 0.53
C PRO A 578 -24.66 -26.98 1.10
N LYS A 579 -25.64 -26.68 1.96
CA LYS A 579 -25.69 -25.41 2.70
C LYS A 579 -24.43 -25.32 3.57
N PHE A 580 -23.47 -24.54 3.13
CA PHE A 580 -22.30 -24.18 3.97
C PHE A 580 -22.70 -23.47 5.26
#